data_42da69b2ef406c2297b69dbe50c1163b
#
_entry.id   42da69b2ef406c2297b69dbe50c1163b
#
_cell.length_a   1.000
_cell.length_b   1.000
_cell.length_c   1.000
_cell.angle_alpha   90.00
_cell.angle_beta   90.00
_cell.angle_gamma   90.00
#
_symmetry.space_group_name_H-M   'P 1'
#
loop_
_entity.id
_entity.type
_entity.pdbx_description
1 polymer ?
#
loop_
_entity_poly.entity_id
_entity_poly.type
_entity_poly.pdbx_seq_one_letter_code
_entity_poly.pdbx_strand_id
1 'polypeptide(L)' 'MFREKPGEMVLNGFIGRRLLNVREAAQYLGLEVDTVYKKARLREVPCVKVGRALRFDVQALERFIEQHTIETID' A
#
# COMPACT_ATOMS: atom_id res chain seq x y z
N MET A 1 8.22 0.58 22.40
CA MET A 1 8.23 1.10 21.80
C MET A 1 8.36 1.25 21.27
N PHE A 2 8.03 1.08 21.04
CA PHE A 2 8.05 1.35 20.22
C PHE A 2 8.03 1.95 19.95
N ARG A 3 7.68 2.35 19.71
CA ARG A 3 7.60 3.00 19.15
C ARG A 3 7.41 3.44 18.36
N GLU A 4 6.79 3.83 17.96
CA GLU A 4 6.61 4.24 17.06
C GLU A 4 6.87 4.93 16.40
N LYS A 5 7.05 5.27 15.75
CA LYS A 5 7.25 5.96 15.05
C LYS A 5 6.72 6.25 14.22
N PRO A 6 6.10 6.72 14.03
CA PRO A 6 5.37 6.68 12.97
C PRO A 6 5.87 6.69 11.82
N GLY A 7 5.88 6.85 11.39
CA GLY A 7 6.27 6.56 10.36
C GLY A 7 6.73 5.32 10.57
N GLU A 8 6.88 5.19 11.38
CA GLU A 8 7.22 4.08 11.53
C GLU A 8 6.21 3.41 11.70
N MET A 9 5.68 3.46 11.61
CA MET A 9 4.87 3.09 11.60
C MET A 9 4.30 2.51 12.20
N VAL A 10 3.92 2.67 12.77
CA VAL A 10 3.58 2.16 13.23
C VAL A 10 2.69 1.79 12.97
N LEU A 11 2.38 1.48 12.91
CA LEU A 11 1.75 1.07 12.68
C LEU A 11 1.45 0.17 13.07
N ASN A 12 1.17 -0.27 13.52
CA ASN A 12 1.26 -1.05 13.74
C ASN A 12 1.50 -2.16 13.44
N GLY A 13 1.06 -2.51 13.82
CA GLY A 13 1.18 -3.90 13.81
C GLY A 13 2.18 -4.47 12.92
N PHE A 14 2.39 -3.97 11.82
CA PHE A 14 3.45 -4.43 10.96
C PHE A 14 4.53 -3.40 10.87
N ILE A 15 4.86 -2.91 11.99
CA ILE A 15 5.95 -2.01 12.10
C ILE A 15 7.18 -2.61 11.43
N GLY A 16 7.78 -1.86 10.55
CA GLY A 16 8.97 -2.32 9.86
C GLY A 16 8.71 -3.15 8.63
N ARG A 17 7.48 -3.61 8.44
CA ARG A 17 7.18 -4.38 7.25
C ARG A 17 7.03 -3.44 6.07
N ARG A 18 7.72 -3.72 5.00
CA ARG A 18 7.66 -2.88 3.84
C ARG A 18 6.74 -3.43 2.76
N LEU A 19 6.68 -4.76 2.62
CA LEU A 19 5.86 -5.38 1.60
C LEU A 19 4.58 -5.91 2.21
N LEU A 20 3.47 -5.58 1.58
CA LEU A 20 2.16 -5.98 2.04
C LEU A 20 1.56 -7.01 1.09
N ASN A 21 0.76 -7.92 1.64
CA ASN A 21 0.00 -8.79 0.76
C ASN A 21 -1.24 -8.02 0.27
N VAL A 22 -2.04 -8.66 -0.59
CA VAL A 22 -3.15 -7.94 -1.22
C VAL A 22 -4.19 -7.49 -0.20
N ARG A 23 -4.42 -8.28 0.83
CA ARG A 23 -5.39 -7.90 1.86
C ARG A 23 -4.93 -6.66 2.62
N GLU A 24 -3.65 -6.68 2.99
CA GLU A 24 -3.09 -5.55 3.71
C GLU A 24 -3.07 -4.30 2.83
N ALA A 25 -2.74 -4.48 1.54
CA ALA A 25 -2.75 -3.35 0.64
C ALA A 25 -4.15 -2.79 0.45
N ALA A 26 -5.15 -3.67 0.39
CA ALA A 26 -6.53 -3.22 0.26
C ALA A 26 -6.94 -2.40 1.46
N GLN A 27 -6.58 -2.86 2.66
CA GLN A 27 -6.86 -2.09 3.86
C GLN A 27 -6.14 -0.76 3.86
N TYR A 28 -4.89 -0.80 3.43
CA TYR A 28 -4.07 0.41 3.41
C TYR A 28 -4.66 1.46 2.46
N LEU A 29 -5.19 1.00 1.33
CA LEU A 29 -5.75 1.90 0.33
C LEU A 29 -7.24 2.17 0.53
N GLY A 30 -7.88 1.42 1.40
CA GLY A 30 -9.32 1.58 1.61
C GLY A 30 -10.14 1.04 0.45
N LEU A 31 -9.65 -0.02 -0.18
CA LEU A 31 -10.30 -0.60 -1.35
C LEU A 31 -10.66 -2.06 -1.09
N GLU A 32 -11.50 -2.60 -1.96
CA GLU A 32 -11.81 -4.01 -1.94
C GLU A 32 -10.65 -4.81 -2.48
N VAL A 33 -10.48 -6.04 -1.98
CA VAL A 33 -9.40 -6.90 -2.43
C VAL A 33 -9.49 -7.13 -3.94
N ASP A 34 -10.70 -7.42 -4.43
CA ASP A 34 -10.88 -7.65 -5.87
C ASP A 34 -10.46 -6.45 -6.68
N THR A 35 -10.76 -5.26 -6.18
CA THR A 35 -10.39 -4.03 -6.86
C THR A 35 -8.88 -3.89 -6.95
N VAL A 36 -8.20 -4.20 -5.84
CA VAL A 36 -6.73 -4.09 -5.83
C VAL A 36 -6.11 -5.08 -6.81
N TYR A 37 -6.63 -6.32 -6.84
CA TYR A 37 -6.14 -7.31 -7.80
C TYR A 37 -6.31 -6.82 -9.23
N LYS A 38 -7.49 -6.31 -9.54
CA LYS A 38 -7.79 -5.85 -10.88
C LYS A 38 -6.85 -4.70 -11.28
N LYS A 39 -6.71 -3.74 -10.38
CA LYS A 39 -5.86 -2.59 -10.67
C LYS A 39 -4.40 -2.98 -10.79
N ALA A 40 -3.95 -3.95 -10.00
CA ALA A 40 -2.58 -4.43 -10.10
C ALA A 40 -2.35 -5.11 -11.45
N ARG A 41 -3.33 -5.90 -11.91
CA ARG A 41 -3.22 -6.55 -13.20
C ARG A 41 -3.15 -5.55 -14.35
N LEU A 42 -3.87 -4.45 -14.20
CA LEU A 42 -3.88 -3.41 -15.21
C LEU A 42 -2.71 -2.44 -15.05
N ARG A 43 -1.85 -2.70 -14.07
CA ARG A 43 -0.69 -1.87 -13.80
C ARG A 43 -1.06 -0.46 -13.38
N GLU A 44 -2.24 -0.32 -12.78
CA GLU A 44 -2.68 0.97 -12.25
C GLU A 44 -2.23 1.16 -10.82
N VAL A 45 -1.96 0.06 -10.10
CA VAL A 45 -1.43 0.10 -8.75
C VAL A 45 -0.09 -0.61 -8.77
N PRO A 46 0.98 0.01 -8.27
CA PRO A 46 2.29 -0.63 -8.29
C PRO A 46 2.32 -1.88 -7.43
N CYS A 47 2.96 -2.91 -7.94
CA CYS A 47 3.08 -4.15 -7.20
C CYS A 47 4.42 -4.80 -7.49
N VAL A 48 4.76 -5.79 -6.67
CA VAL A 48 6.03 -6.49 -6.73
C VAL A 48 5.74 -7.99 -6.77
N LYS A 49 6.41 -8.69 -7.66
CA LYS A 49 6.32 -10.15 -7.69
C LYS A 49 7.54 -10.72 -7.01
N VAL A 50 7.31 -11.48 -5.96
CA VAL A 50 8.38 -12.18 -5.26
C VAL A 50 8.11 -13.67 -5.47
N GLY A 51 8.80 -14.24 -6.46
CA GLY A 51 8.45 -15.58 -6.88
C GLY A 51 7.03 -15.59 -7.42
N ARG A 52 6.16 -16.37 -6.81
CA ARG A 52 4.76 -16.40 -7.18
C ARG A 52 3.90 -15.46 -6.36
N ALA A 53 4.48 -14.88 -5.33
CA ALA A 53 3.72 -14.05 -4.42
C ALA A 53 3.60 -12.64 -4.96
N LEU A 54 2.39 -12.10 -4.91
CA LEU A 54 2.14 -10.72 -5.27
C LEU A 54 2.20 -9.88 -4.00
N ARG A 55 3.01 -8.84 -4.03
CA ARG A 55 3.19 -7.97 -2.87
C ARG A 55 3.11 -6.52 -3.30
N PHE A 56 2.92 -5.65 -2.32
CA PHE A 56 2.77 -4.23 -2.57
C PHE A 56 3.73 -3.48 -1.67
N ASP A 57 4.59 -2.68 -2.27
CA ASP A 57 5.60 -1.92 -1.56
C ASP A 57 4.95 -0.67 -0.96
N VAL A 58 5.07 -0.52 0.36
CA VAL A 58 4.45 0.61 1.05
C VAL A 58 4.93 1.94 0.48
N GLN A 59 6.22 2.05 0.19
CA GLN A 59 6.74 3.31 -0.34
C GLN A 59 6.16 3.61 -1.72
N ALA A 60 6.01 2.58 -2.55
CA ALA A 60 5.41 2.78 -3.86
C ALA A 60 3.95 3.17 -3.73
N LEU A 61 3.25 2.57 -2.76
CA LEU A 61 1.85 2.93 -2.53
C LEU A 61 1.72 4.37 -2.04
N GLU A 62 2.66 4.82 -1.24
CA GLU A 62 2.63 6.21 -0.79
C GLU A 62 2.76 7.16 -1.98
N ARG A 63 3.68 6.85 -2.89
CA ARG A 63 3.84 7.68 -4.08
C ARG A 63 2.61 7.62 -4.97
N PHE A 64 2.01 6.43 -5.07
CA PHE A 64 0.79 6.26 -5.83
C PHE A 64 -0.32 7.14 -5.27
N ILE A 65 -0.46 7.15 -3.95
CA ILE A 65 -1.47 7.98 -3.30
C ILE A 65 -1.24 9.45 -3.61
N GLU A 66 0.01 9.88 -3.51
CA GLU A 66 0.33 11.27 -3.77
C GLU A 66 0.01 11.66 -5.21
N GLN A 67 0.30 10.77 -6.15
CA GLN A 67 0.07 11.05 -7.56
C GLN A 67 -1.41 11.11 -7.88
N HIS A 68 -2.23 10.46 -7.09
CA HIS A 68 -3.67 10.41 -7.34
C HIS A 68 -4.45 11.31 -6.40
N THR A 69 -3.76 12.13 -5.65
CA THR A 69 -4.41 13.06 -4.74
C THR A 69 -4.91 14.26 -5.53
N ILE A 70 -6.18 14.55 -5.38
CA ILE A 70 -6.80 15.69 -6.03
C ILE A 70 -6.91 16.79 -4.98
N GLU A 71 -6.22 17.89 -5.24
CA GLU A 71 -6.23 18.98 -4.28
C GLU A 71 -7.50 19.79 -4.41
N THR A 72 -8.02 20.16 -3.28
CA THR A 72 -9.23 21.00 -3.24
C THR A 72 -8.85 22.45 -3.33
N ILE A 73 -9.53 23.16 -4.18
CA ILE A 73 -9.32 24.59 -4.32
C ILE A 73 -10.56 25.28 -3.78
N ASP A 74 -10.34 26.14 -2.81
CA ASP A 74 -11.48 26.86 -2.21
C ASP A 74 -11.41 28.33 -2.53
#